data_82d48931913e0074ba691b51be27f1b2
#
_entry.id   82d48931913e0074ba691b51be27f1b2
#
_cell.length_a   1.000
_cell.length_b   1.000
_cell.length_c   1.000
_cell.angle_alpha   90.00
_cell.angle_beta   90.00
_cell.angle_gamma   90.00
#
_symmetry.space_group_name_H-M   'P 1'
#
loop_
_entity.id
_entity.type
_entity.pdbx_description
1 polymer ?
#
loop_
_entity_poly.entity_id
_entity_poly.type
_entity_poly.pdbx_seq_one_letter_code
_entity_poly.pdbx_strand_id
1 'polypeptide(L)'
;MSAEGPAPLARLVAELSRLPGIGQRTAQRLAFHILRAPGEEAAALSAAITEVKEKVGLCEECFNLSEGPRCRICADPNRDRTTICVVEEPADVIPIERTHEYRGLYHVLGGALSPIDGVDAEDLKIAELLRRVEGGDVSEVVLATNPTTTGEATALHIAERLRGQAAVTRLASGLPVGADLEHADEVTLGKAFAGRRSLD
;
A
#
# COMPACT_ATOMS: atom_id res chain seq x y z
N MET A 1 38.12 -21.49 -14.65
CA MET A 1 36.77 -22.10 -14.43
C MET A 1 36.20 -21.35 -13.25
N SER A 2 35.25 -20.44 -13.49
CA SER A 2 34.64 -19.68 -12.40
C SER A 2 33.82 -20.62 -11.52
N ALA A 3 33.87 -20.37 -10.18
CA ALA A 3 33.20 -21.18 -9.17
C ALA A 3 31.64 -21.10 -9.20
N GLU A 4 31.07 -20.51 -10.23
CA GLU A 4 29.66 -20.12 -10.35
C GLU A 4 28.77 -21.10 -11.10
N GLY A 5 29.26 -22.25 -11.51
CA GLY A 5 28.45 -23.22 -12.26
C GLY A 5 28.13 -22.81 -13.71
N PRO A 6 27.20 -23.50 -14.40
CA PRO A 6 26.81 -23.19 -15.78
C PRO A 6 26.24 -21.79 -15.92
N ALA A 7 26.57 -21.07 -17.00
CA ALA A 7 26.16 -19.69 -17.23
C ALA A 7 24.65 -19.41 -17.08
N PRO A 8 23.71 -20.29 -17.51
CA PRO A 8 22.29 -20.08 -17.28
C PRO A 8 21.89 -20.08 -15.78
N LEU A 9 22.54 -20.95 -14.98
CA LEU A 9 22.29 -21.01 -13.54
C LEU A 9 22.81 -19.76 -12.84
N ALA A 10 24.02 -19.32 -13.18
CA ALA A 10 24.60 -18.09 -12.64
C ALA A 10 23.72 -16.86 -12.96
N ARG A 11 23.19 -16.76 -14.16
CA ARG A 11 22.24 -15.71 -14.54
C ARG A 11 20.96 -15.74 -13.71
N LEU A 12 20.36 -16.91 -13.51
CA LEU A 12 19.16 -17.05 -12.67
C LEU A 12 19.43 -16.60 -11.22
N VAL A 13 20.56 -17.01 -10.64
CA VAL A 13 20.99 -16.58 -9.29
C VAL A 13 21.15 -15.07 -9.25
N ALA A 14 21.76 -14.45 -10.26
CA ALA A 14 21.95 -13.01 -10.32
C ALA A 14 20.61 -12.27 -10.35
N GLU A 15 19.66 -12.68 -11.20
CA GLU A 15 18.34 -12.05 -11.27
C GLU A 15 17.54 -12.21 -9.97
N LEU A 16 17.56 -13.38 -9.35
CA LEU A 16 16.91 -13.60 -8.07
C LEU A 16 17.54 -12.77 -6.94
N SER A 17 18.86 -12.54 -6.98
CA SER A 17 19.56 -11.72 -5.98
C SER A 17 19.23 -10.23 -6.07
N ARG A 18 18.65 -9.76 -7.18
CA ARG A 18 18.19 -8.37 -7.36
C ARG A 18 16.86 -8.10 -6.68
N LEU A 19 16.13 -9.14 -6.26
CA LEU A 19 14.86 -8.99 -5.59
C LEU A 19 15.09 -8.53 -4.13
N PRO A 20 14.28 -7.56 -3.62
CA PRO A 20 14.40 -7.08 -2.26
C PRO A 20 14.30 -8.23 -1.24
N GLY A 21 15.20 -8.24 -0.25
CA GLY A 21 15.23 -9.29 0.78
C GLY A 21 15.83 -10.64 0.36
N ILE A 22 16.20 -10.80 -0.92
CA ILE A 22 16.83 -12.04 -1.40
C ILE A 22 18.34 -11.84 -1.52
N GLY A 23 19.07 -12.33 -0.53
CA GLY A 23 20.53 -12.38 -0.57
C GLY A 23 21.06 -13.54 -1.43
N GLN A 24 22.37 -13.50 -1.74
CA GLN A 24 23.07 -14.46 -2.60
C GLN A 24 22.79 -15.93 -2.23
N ARG A 25 22.82 -16.29 -0.93
CA ARG A 25 22.56 -17.66 -0.46
C ARG A 25 21.13 -18.12 -0.75
N THR A 26 20.15 -17.22 -0.54
CA THR A 26 18.74 -17.52 -0.81
C THR A 26 18.49 -17.64 -2.31
N ALA A 27 19.04 -16.73 -3.12
CA ALA A 27 18.97 -16.78 -4.57
C ALA A 27 19.53 -18.10 -5.12
N GLN A 28 20.69 -18.53 -4.65
CA GLN A 28 21.30 -19.79 -5.03
C GLN A 28 20.41 -20.98 -4.66
N ARG A 29 19.84 -21.02 -3.44
CA ARG A 29 18.93 -22.08 -3.02
C ARG A 29 17.66 -22.14 -3.89
N LEU A 30 17.07 -20.97 -4.22
CA LEU A 30 15.90 -20.88 -5.10
C LEU A 30 16.23 -21.34 -6.52
N ALA A 31 17.37 -20.93 -7.08
CA ALA A 31 17.80 -21.33 -8.42
C ALA A 31 18.00 -22.86 -8.51
N PHE A 32 18.59 -23.48 -7.49
CA PHE A 32 18.72 -24.95 -7.46
C PHE A 32 17.38 -25.66 -7.25
N HIS A 33 16.44 -25.06 -6.52
CA HIS A 33 15.08 -25.58 -6.41
C HIS A 33 14.37 -25.59 -7.78
N ILE A 34 14.39 -24.45 -8.46
CA ILE A 34 13.81 -24.31 -9.81
C ILE A 34 14.46 -25.29 -10.81
N LEU A 35 15.78 -25.48 -10.74
CA LEU A 35 16.50 -26.41 -11.61
C LEU A 35 16.06 -27.88 -11.42
N ARG A 36 15.67 -28.24 -10.18
CA ARG A 36 15.23 -29.62 -9.84
C ARG A 36 13.73 -29.82 -10.02
N ALA A 37 12.96 -28.75 -10.04
CA ALA A 37 11.51 -28.80 -10.23
C ALA A 37 11.17 -29.29 -11.65
N PRO A 38 9.99 -29.88 -11.84
CA PRO A 38 9.47 -30.18 -13.17
C PRO A 38 9.45 -28.93 -14.06
N GLY A 39 9.72 -29.10 -15.35
CA GLY A 39 9.74 -27.97 -16.29
C GLY A 39 8.44 -27.17 -16.34
N GLU A 40 7.31 -27.83 -16.08
CA GLU A 40 5.98 -27.21 -16.00
C GLU A 40 5.86 -26.18 -14.86
N GLU A 41 6.46 -26.47 -13.70
CA GLU A 41 6.46 -25.52 -12.56
C GLU A 41 7.31 -24.28 -12.86
N ALA A 42 8.47 -24.46 -13.48
CA ALA A 42 9.32 -23.35 -13.91
C ALA A 42 8.63 -22.49 -14.98
N ALA A 43 7.94 -23.12 -15.93
CA ALA A 43 7.16 -22.43 -16.95
C ALA A 43 5.99 -21.66 -16.35
N ALA A 44 5.26 -22.26 -15.39
CA ALA A 44 4.15 -21.60 -14.69
C ALA A 44 4.62 -20.36 -13.92
N LEU A 45 5.75 -20.44 -13.21
CA LEU A 45 6.33 -19.29 -12.50
C LEU A 45 6.71 -18.17 -13.48
N SER A 46 7.39 -18.53 -14.57
CA SER A 46 7.78 -17.56 -15.61
C SER A 46 6.54 -16.88 -16.23
N ALA A 47 5.51 -17.65 -16.56
CA ALA A 47 4.26 -17.14 -17.10
C ALA A 47 3.56 -16.19 -16.12
N ALA A 48 3.48 -16.54 -14.84
CA ALA A 48 2.86 -15.70 -13.82
C ALA A 48 3.59 -14.35 -13.65
N ILE A 49 4.92 -14.34 -13.69
CA ILE A 49 5.71 -13.09 -13.64
C ILE A 49 5.40 -12.20 -14.85
N THR A 50 5.35 -12.78 -16.04
CA THR A 50 5.04 -12.05 -17.27
C THR A 50 3.62 -11.51 -17.24
N GLU A 51 2.65 -12.34 -16.85
CA GLU A 51 1.22 -11.99 -16.78
C GLU A 51 0.96 -10.81 -15.85
N VAL A 52 1.57 -10.79 -14.67
CA VAL A 52 1.44 -9.65 -13.74
C VAL A 52 1.92 -8.36 -14.38
N LYS A 53 3.05 -8.39 -15.12
CA LYS A 53 3.60 -7.21 -15.78
C LYS A 53 2.77 -6.72 -16.95
N GLU A 54 2.09 -7.62 -17.63
CA GLU A 54 1.28 -7.31 -18.82
C GLU A 54 -0.14 -6.88 -18.46
N LYS A 55 -0.75 -7.50 -17.44
CA LYS A 55 -2.19 -7.34 -17.14
C LYS A 55 -2.50 -6.45 -15.95
N VAL A 56 -1.55 -6.27 -15.01
CA VAL A 56 -1.82 -5.47 -13.80
C VAL A 56 -1.28 -4.06 -13.99
N GLY A 57 -2.19 -3.09 -14.01
CA GLY A 57 -1.92 -1.67 -14.02
C GLY A 57 -2.56 -0.96 -12.83
N LEU A 58 -2.74 0.35 -12.94
CA LEU A 58 -3.40 1.17 -11.94
C LEU A 58 -4.83 1.52 -12.40
N CYS A 59 -5.75 1.50 -11.46
CA CYS A 59 -7.11 2.00 -11.66
C CYS A 59 -7.09 3.50 -12.00
N GLU A 60 -7.77 3.89 -13.06
CA GLU A 60 -7.84 5.29 -13.51
C GLU A 60 -8.53 6.22 -12.49
N GLU A 61 -9.36 5.65 -11.61
CA GLU A 61 -10.13 6.41 -10.62
C GLU A 61 -9.43 6.53 -9.27
N CYS A 62 -8.85 5.45 -8.75
CA CYS A 62 -8.32 5.40 -7.39
C CYS A 62 -6.84 5.03 -7.28
N PHE A 63 -6.17 4.71 -8.37
CA PHE A 63 -4.76 4.33 -8.46
C PHE A 63 -4.39 3.03 -7.69
N ASN A 64 -5.38 2.24 -7.27
CA ASN A 64 -5.15 0.88 -6.78
C ASN A 64 -4.84 -0.07 -7.95
N LEU A 65 -4.28 -1.24 -7.66
CA LEU A 65 -4.03 -2.26 -8.67
C LEU A 65 -5.32 -2.71 -9.37
N SER A 66 -5.25 -2.87 -10.70
CA SER A 66 -6.38 -3.23 -11.54
C SER A 66 -5.93 -3.98 -12.80
N GLU A 67 -6.73 -4.94 -13.26
CA GLU A 67 -6.56 -5.60 -14.56
C GLU A 67 -7.24 -4.84 -15.71
N GLY A 68 -7.92 -3.76 -15.42
CA GLY A 68 -8.63 -2.93 -16.39
C GLY A 68 -8.69 -1.47 -15.97
N PRO A 69 -9.46 -0.62 -16.67
CA PRO A 69 -9.54 0.80 -16.37
C PRO A 69 -10.00 1.11 -14.94
N ARG A 70 -10.88 0.25 -14.39
CA ARG A 70 -11.42 0.40 -13.03
C ARG A 70 -11.21 -0.88 -12.24
N CYS A 71 -10.69 -0.74 -11.01
CA CYS A 71 -10.55 -1.85 -10.10
C CYS A 71 -11.92 -2.34 -9.59
N ARG A 72 -11.94 -3.56 -9.03
CA ARG A 72 -13.16 -4.19 -8.49
C ARG A 72 -13.89 -3.32 -7.44
N ILE A 73 -13.14 -2.52 -6.66
CA ILE A 73 -13.73 -1.67 -5.62
C ILE A 73 -14.44 -0.47 -6.25
N CYS A 74 -13.81 0.23 -7.20
CA CYS A 74 -14.42 1.36 -7.90
C CYS A 74 -15.58 0.93 -8.80
N ALA A 75 -15.57 -0.30 -9.30
CA ALA A 75 -16.62 -0.85 -10.14
C ALA A 75 -17.83 -1.39 -9.34
N ASP A 76 -17.68 -1.64 -8.03
CA ASP A 76 -18.75 -2.19 -7.18
C ASP A 76 -19.82 -1.10 -6.89
N PRO A 77 -21.08 -1.29 -7.34
CA PRO A 77 -22.15 -0.34 -7.10
C PRO A 77 -22.62 -0.27 -5.63
N ASN A 78 -22.26 -1.25 -4.80
CA ASN A 78 -22.65 -1.29 -3.39
C ASN A 78 -21.70 -0.51 -2.48
N ARG A 79 -20.64 0.08 -3.04
CA ARG A 79 -19.73 0.93 -2.27
C ARG A 79 -20.32 2.30 -2.00
N ASP A 80 -20.08 2.80 -0.80
CA ASP A 80 -20.39 4.17 -0.43
C ASP A 80 -19.45 5.13 -1.16
N ARG A 81 -20.02 5.93 -2.04
CA ARG A 81 -19.26 6.90 -2.86
C ARG A 81 -19.01 8.21 -2.14
N THR A 82 -19.64 8.42 -0.99
CA THR A 82 -19.51 9.65 -0.21
C THR A 82 -18.28 9.65 0.68
N THR A 83 -17.62 8.49 0.84
CA THR A 83 -16.43 8.33 1.71
C THR A 83 -15.24 7.80 0.91
N ILE A 84 -14.09 8.47 1.03
CA ILE A 84 -12.81 8.04 0.42
C ILE A 84 -11.77 7.78 1.51
N CYS A 85 -11.22 6.57 1.55
CA CYS A 85 -10.06 6.21 2.36
C CYS A 85 -8.77 6.41 1.56
N VAL A 86 -7.90 7.29 2.04
CA VAL A 86 -6.63 7.62 1.41
C VAL A 86 -5.51 6.81 2.04
N VAL A 87 -4.77 6.07 1.21
CA VAL A 87 -3.63 5.22 1.62
C VAL A 87 -2.39 5.57 0.80
N GLU A 88 -1.22 5.20 1.29
CA GLU A 88 0.05 5.46 0.61
C GLU A 88 0.25 4.53 -0.58
N GLU A 89 0.06 3.22 -0.38
CA GLU A 89 0.36 2.18 -1.37
C GLU A 89 -0.84 1.26 -1.61
N PRO A 90 -0.91 0.59 -2.78
CA PRO A 90 -1.96 -0.41 -3.04
C PRO A 90 -2.00 -1.55 -2.01
N ALA A 91 -0.85 -1.89 -1.43
CA ALA A 91 -0.74 -2.93 -0.40
C ALA A 91 -1.52 -2.59 0.88
N ASP A 92 -1.69 -1.30 1.19
CA ASP A 92 -2.38 -0.81 2.39
C ASP A 92 -3.90 -1.02 2.32
N VAL A 93 -4.45 -1.13 1.11
CA VAL A 93 -5.88 -1.42 0.89
C VAL A 93 -6.25 -2.82 1.41
N ILE A 94 -5.36 -3.78 1.27
CA ILE A 94 -5.64 -5.19 1.59
C ILE A 94 -6.00 -5.41 3.06
N PRO A 95 -5.23 -4.93 4.05
CA PRO A 95 -5.57 -5.11 5.46
C PRO A 95 -6.86 -4.38 5.84
N ILE A 96 -7.16 -3.22 5.27
CA ILE A 96 -8.40 -2.48 5.55
C ILE A 96 -9.60 -3.27 5.02
N GLU A 97 -9.55 -3.77 3.79
CA GLU A 97 -10.62 -4.59 3.20
C GLU A 97 -10.88 -5.88 4.00
N ARG A 98 -9.84 -6.48 4.59
CA ARG A 98 -9.99 -7.69 5.43
C ARG A 98 -10.75 -7.46 6.72
N THR A 99 -10.88 -6.23 7.20
CA THR A 99 -11.69 -5.92 8.39
C THR A 99 -13.19 -6.06 8.10
N HIS A 100 -13.60 -5.88 6.83
CA HIS A 100 -14.99 -5.77 6.40
C HIS A 100 -15.80 -4.62 7.05
N GLU A 101 -15.14 -3.72 7.77
CA GLU A 101 -15.76 -2.56 8.43
C GLU A 101 -15.88 -1.36 7.49
N TYR A 102 -14.99 -1.24 6.50
CA TYR A 102 -15.00 -0.13 5.57
C TYR A 102 -15.76 -0.46 4.29
N ARG A 103 -16.67 0.42 3.88
CA ARG A 103 -17.55 0.25 2.72
C ARG A 103 -17.39 1.36 1.67
N GLY A 104 -16.52 2.33 1.92
CA GLY A 104 -16.26 3.44 1.01
C GLY A 104 -15.32 3.09 -0.14
N LEU A 105 -14.93 4.11 -0.88
CA LEU A 105 -13.94 4.05 -1.95
C LEU A 105 -12.54 4.30 -1.41
N TYR A 106 -11.52 3.98 -2.20
CA TYR A 106 -10.12 4.27 -1.88
C TYR A 106 -9.52 5.31 -2.80
N HIS A 107 -8.41 5.88 -2.34
CA HIS A 107 -7.48 6.64 -3.17
C HIS A 107 -6.05 6.32 -2.74
N VAL A 108 -5.25 5.82 -3.68
CA VAL A 108 -3.85 5.45 -3.45
C VAL A 108 -2.97 6.59 -3.93
N LEU A 109 -2.10 7.08 -3.04
CA LEU A 109 -1.22 8.23 -3.33
C LEU A 109 -0.01 7.85 -4.18
N GLY A 110 0.47 6.61 -4.08
CA GLY A 110 1.72 6.13 -4.68
C GLY A 110 2.96 6.43 -3.84
N GLY A 111 2.78 6.72 -2.56
CA GLY A 111 3.84 7.01 -1.59
C GLY A 111 3.44 8.03 -0.53
N ALA A 112 4.43 8.61 0.14
CA ALA A 112 4.28 9.68 1.13
C ALA A 112 5.27 10.81 0.85
N LEU A 113 4.96 12.02 1.30
CA LEU A 113 5.86 13.17 1.22
C LEU A 113 7.18 12.89 1.93
N SER A 114 8.28 12.96 1.22
CA SER A 114 9.63 12.76 1.75
C SER A 114 10.64 13.66 1.02
N PRO A 115 10.78 14.91 1.42
CA PRO A 115 11.73 15.83 0.78
C PRO A 115 13.17 15.32 0.82
N ILE A 116 13.52 14.52 1.82
CA ILE A 116 14.85 13.91 1.94
C ILE A 116 15.10 12.91 0.82
N ASP A 117 14.06 12.17 0.42
CA ASP A 117 14.10 11.19 -0.66
C ASP A 117 13.71 11.80 -2.02
N GLY A 118 13.44 13.10 -2.06
CA GLY A 118 13.06 13.84 -3.27
C GLY A 118 11.62 13.55 -3.71
N VAL A 119 10.72 13.16 -2.79
CA VAL A 119 9.30 12.92 -3.08
C VAL A 119 8.49 14.14 -2.64
N ASP A 120 8.04 14.92 -3.60
CA ASP A 120 7.21 16.10 -3.41
C ASP A 120 5.70 15.78 -3.67
N ALA A 121 4.84 16.77 -3.38
CA ALA A 121 3.39 16.59 -3.55
C ALA A 121 2.98 16.34 -5.01
N GLU A 122 3.80 16.78 -5.96
CA GLU A 122 3.58 16.62 -7.41
C GLU A 122 3.88 15.19 -7.89
N ASP A 123 4.70 14.45 -7.16
CA ASP A 123 5.02 13.04 -7.43
C ASP A 123 3.91 12.10 -6.95
N LEU A 124 3.04 12.59 -6.06
CA LEU A 124 1.94 11.84 -5.47
C LEU A 124 0.59 12.16 -6.13
N LYS A 125 -0.37 11.24 -6.01
CA LYS A 125 -1.72 11.42 -6.57
C LYS A 125 -2.63 12.34 -5.74
N ILE A 126 -2.06 13.38 -5.12
CA ILE A 126 -2.79 14.35 -4.28
C ILE A 126 -3.69 15.25 -5.13
N ALA A 127 -3.20 15.73 -6.27
CA ALA A 127 -4.00 16.57 -7.16
C ALA A 127 -5.23 15.84 -7.71
N GLU A 128 -5.09 14.54 -7.98
CA GLU A 128 -6.18 13.68 -8.41
C GLU A 128 -7.21 13.45 -7.29
N LEU A 129 -6.77 13.31 -6.04
CA LEU A 129 -7.66 13.23 -4.88
C LEU A 129 -8.51 14.51 -4.76
N LEU A 130 -7.89 15.68 -4.81
CA LEU A 130 -8.58 16.96 -4.70
C LEU A 130 -9.64 17.10 -5.80
N ARG A 131 -9.31 16.77 -7.05
CA ARG A 131 -10.29 16.76 -8.17
C ARG A 131 -11.45 15.80 -7.95
N ARG A 132 -11.21 14.62 -7.33
CA ARG A 132 -12.28 13.68 -6.99
C ARG A 132 -13.22 14.23 -5.93
N VAL A 133 -12.70 14.95 -4.94
CA VAL A 133 -13.51 15.57 -3.87
C VAL A 133 -14.32 16.74 -4.42
N GLU A 134 -13.70 17.62 -5.24
CA GLU A 134 -14.37 18.77 -5.86
C GLU A 134 -15.47 18.37 -6.83
N GLY A 135 -15.26 17.29 -7.59
CA GLY A 135 -16.17 16.84 -8.65
C GLY A 135 -17.21 15.82 -8.23
N GLY A 136 -17.23 15.40 -6.96
CA GLY A 136 -18.09 14.33 -6.46
C GLY A 136 -18.91 14.71 -5.22
N ASP A 137 -19.77 13.78 -4.82
CA ASP A 137 -20.57 13.89 -3.58
C ASP A 137 -19.79 13.41 -2.34
N VAL A 138 -18.47 13.65 -2.29
CA VAL A 138 -17.59 13.17 -1.22
C VAL A 138 -17.80 14.05 0.01
N SER A 139 -18.33 13.46 1.07
CA SER A 139 -18.58 14.13 2.35
C SER A 139 -17.47 13.88 3.38
N GLU A 140 -16.74 12.76 3.25
CA GLU A 140 -15.67 12.39 4.18
C GLU A 140 -14.44 11.84 3.44
N VAL A 141 -13.27 12.27 3.90
CA VAL A 141 -11.97 11.72 3.52
C VAL A 141 -11.27 11.18 4.76
N VAL A 142 -11.10 9.86 4.82
CA VAL A 142 -10.40 9.15 5.90
C VAL A 142 -8.93 9.05 5.53
N LEU A 143 -8.05 9.72 6.24
CA LEU A 143 -6.61 9.63 6.05
C LEU A 143 -6.05 8.39 6.78
N ALA A 144 -5.66 7.40 6.00
CA ALA A 144 -5.10 6.13 6.46
C ALA A 144 -3.64 5.97 6.00
N THR A 145 -2.88 7.07 6.01
CA THR A 145 -1.43 7.05 5.82
C THR A 145 -0.75 6.36 7.00
N ASN A 146 0.45 5.83 6.76
CA ASN A 146 1.20 5.16 7.82
C ASN A 146 1.51 6.13 8.99
N PRO A 147 1.57 5.66 10.24
CA PRO A 147 1.88 6.49 11.41
C PRO A 147 3.38 6.80 11.54
N THR A 148 4.03 7.10 10.42
CA THR A 148 5.41 7.55 10.28
C THR A 148 5.46 9.07 10.20
N THR A 149 6.65 9.66 10.34
CA THR A 149 6.84 11.12 10.19
C THR A 149 6.39 11.62 8.81
N THR A 150 6.72 10.86 7.76
CA THR A 150 6.33 11.18 6.37
C THR A 150 4.83 11.01 6.14
N GLY A 151 4.23 9.94 6.66
CA GLY A 151 2.78 9.72 6.57
C GLY A 151 1.97 10.76 7.34
N GLU A 152 2.42 11.19 8.52
CA GLU A 152 1.82 12.30 9.28
C GLU A 152 1.90 13.63 8.51
N ALA A 153 3.07 13.95 7.94
CA ALA A 153 3.25 15.15 7.12
C ALA A 153 2.32 15.14 5.90
N THR A 154 2.20 13.98 5.24
CA THR A 154 1.31 13.77 4.10
C THR A 154 -0.15 13.98 4.50
N ALA A 155 -0.57 13.39 5.62
CA ALA A 155 -1.94 13.56 6.15
C ALA A 155 -2.26 15.02 6.42
N LEU A 156 -1.37 15.74 7.10
CA LEU A 156 -1.55 17.17 7.41
C LEU A 156 -1.63 18.02 6.14
N HIS A 157 -0.76 17.76 5.17
CA HIS A 157 -0.77 18.46 3.89
C HIS A 157 -2.11 18.28 3.15
N ILE A 158 -2.62 17.05 3.08
CA ILE A 158 -3.91 16.75 2.44
C ILE A 158 -5.07 17.39 3.22
N ALA A 159 -5.07 17.28 4.55
CA ALA A 159 -6.11 17.86 5.41
C ALA A 159 -6.22 19.38 5.23
N GLU A 160 -5.09 20.08 5.10
CA GLU A 160 -5.09 21.52 4.85
C GLU A 160 -5.70 21.87 3.48
N ARG A 161 -5.38 21.09 2.43
CA ARG A 161 -5.93 21.29 1.08
C ARG A 161 -7.43 21.00 0.99
N LEU A 162 -7.95 20.07 1.79
CA LEU A 162 -9.35 19.68 1.80
C LEU A 162 -10.21 20.51 2.76
N ARG A 163 -9.61 21.48 3.46
CA ARG A 163 -10.34 22.31 4.45
C ARG A 163 -11.57 23.00 3.82
N GLY A 164 -12.73 22.71 4.40
CA GLY A 164 -14.01 23.29 3.94
C GLY A 164 -14.64 22.59 2.73
N GLN A 165 -14.01 21.53 2.19
CA GLN A 165 -14.55 20.78 1.05
C GLN A 165 -15.20 19.46 1.51
N ALA A 166 -14.60 18.76 2.47
CA ALA A 166 -15.10 17.52 3.04
C ALA A 166 -14.70 17.43 4.53
N ALA A 167 -15.37 16.57 5.29
CA ALA A 167 -14.90 16.19 6.61
C ALA A 167 -13.61 15.36 6.46
N VAL A 168 -12.55 15.74 7.16
CA VAL A 168 -11.29 14.99 7.14
C VAL A 168 -11.12 14.27 8.47
N THR A 169 -11.06 12.96 8.42
CA THR A 169 -10.85 12.09 9.57
C THR A 169 -9.56 11.27 9.40
N ARG A 170 -9.16 10.57 10.45
CA ARG A 170 -8.01 9.66 10.40
C ARG A 170 -8.28 8.43 11.24
N LEU A 171 -7.53 7.36 10.97
CA LEU A 171 -7.61 6.15 11.77
C LEU A 171 -7.20 6.46 13.22
N ALA A 172 -7.92 5.86 14.16
CA ALA A 172 -7.59 5.99 15.59
C ALA A 172 -6.20 5.40 15.86
N SER A 173 -5.42 6.14 16.65
CA SER A 173 -4.11 5.68 17.13
C SER A 173 -4.22 5.29 18.60
N GLY A 174 -3.58 4.20 19.01
CA GLY A 174 -3.62 3.77 20.40
C GLY A 174 -3.01 2.39 20.60
N LEU A 175 -3.33 1.80 21.75
CA LEU A 175 -2.84 0.47 22.11
C LEU A 175 -3.45 -0.61 21.22
N PRO A 176 -2.63 -1.53 20.69
CA PRO A 176 -3.16 -2.67 19.95
C PRO A 176 -3.93 -3.62 20.87
N VAL A 177 -5.00 -4.22 20.36
CA VAL A 177 -5.81 -5.17 21.11
C VAL A 177 -4.98 -6.40 21.49
N GLY A 178 -5.02 -6.77 22.77
CA GLY A 178 -4.28 -7.91 23.32
C GLY A 178 -2.83 -7.62 23.70
N ALA A 179 -2.38 -6.38 23.62
CA ALA A 179 -1.06 -5.99 24.12
C ALA A 179 -1.14 -5.62 25.61
N ASP A 180 -0.11 -6.02 26.35
CA ASP A 180 0.05 -5.61 27.74
C ASP A 180 0.52 -4.16 27.83
N LEU A 181 -0.06 -3.41 28.76
CA LEU A 181 0.22 -1.98 28.96
C LEU A 181 1.70 -1.71 29.28
N GLU A 182 2.33 -2.63 30.01
CA GLU A 182 3.74 -2.52 30.44
C GLU A 182 4.76 -2.59 29.27
N HIS A 183 4.33 -3.09 28.09
CA HIS A 183 5.19 -3.20 26.91
C HIS A 183 4.96 -2.09 25.90
N ALA A 184 4.02 -1.18 26.17
CA ALA A 184 3.74 -0.08 25.27
C ALA A 184 4.76 1.05 25.47
N ASP A 185 5.25 1.60 24.35
CA ASP A 185 6.13 2.77 24.38
C ASP A 185 5.37 4.06 24.79
N GLU A 186 6.12 5.06 25.24
CA GLU A 186 5.55 6.33 25.74
C GLU A 186 4.73 7.09 24.68
N VAL A 187 5.11 7.02 23.41
CA VAL A 187 4.41 7.73 22.33
C VAL A 187 3.06 7.07 22.07
N THR A 188 3.03 5.74 22.01
CA THR A 188 1.79 4.96 21.84
C THR A 188 0.84 5.17 23.03
N LEU A 189 1.34 5.15 24.27
CA LEU A 189 0.55 5.45 25.44
C LEU A 189 0.02 6.90 25.43
N GLY A 190 0.85 7.87 25.07
CA GLY A 190 0.44 9.27 24.95
C GLY A 190 -0.69 9.45 23.93
N LYS A 191 -0.59 8.81 22.76
CA LYS A 191 -1.66 8.82 21.74
C LYS A 191 -2.94 8.15 22.24
N ALA A 192 -2.83 7.03 22.97
CA ALA A 192 -3.98 6.33 23.56
C ALA A 192 -4.71 7.22 24.60
N PHE A 193 -3.96 7.92 25.48
CA PHE A 193 -4.54 8.86 26.43
C PHE A 193 -5.21 10.05 25.75
N ALA A 194 -4.61 10.61 24.72
CA ALA A 194 -5.19 11.72 23.96
C ALA A 194 -6.49 11.31 23.25
N GLY A 195 -6.51 10.09 22.70
CA GLY A 195 -7.64 9.51 21.96
C GLY A 195 -8.64 8.73 22.82
N ARG A 196 -8.56 8.80 24.16
CA ARG A 196 -9.46 8.07 25.06
C ARG A 196 -10.92 8.41 24.82
N ARG A 197 -11.80 7.40 24.89
CA ARG A 197 -13.25 7.53 24.71
C ARG A 197 -13.97 7.31 26.04
N SER A 198 -15.16 7.93 26.21
CA SER A 198 -16.06 7.58 27.30
C SER A 198 -16.55 6.13 27.14
N LEU A 199 -16.78 5.48 28.27
CA LEU A 199 -17.46 4.19 28.37
C LEU A 199 -18.91 4.51 28.73
N ASP A 200 -19.77 4.61 27.71
CA ASP A 200 -21.21 4.84 27.89
C ASP A 200 -21.97 3.50 27.88
#